data_f6bca84a86fe2568b11c7d8ffaf459e0
#
_entry.id   f6bca84a86fe2568b11c7d8ffaf459e0
#
_cell.length_a   1.000
_cell.length_b   1.000
_cell.length_c   1.000
_cell.angle_alpha   90.00
_cell.angle_beta   90.00
_cell.angle_gamma   90.00
#
_symmetry.space_group_name_H-M   'P 1'
#
loop_
_entity.id
_entity.type
_entity.pdbx_description
1 polymer ?
#
loop_
_entity_poly.entity_id
_entity_poly.type
_entity_poly.pdbx_seq_one_letter_code
_entity_poly.pdbx_strand_id
1 'polypeptide(L)'
;VDHNNIYSVPRDYESELVEEKGEEPVEIKKSEKGEKIQFLGYRRSDGRVGIRNHVLILPACACGSESSRIVASQVRGAVNIVFNTGCSDVADNTAMSQKILTGFACNPNVYGVVIIGLGCETVGHKQLREKIQKMTDKPVVSFGIQEEGGTLKTIEKATRAARELAA
;
A
#
# COMPACT_ATOMS: atom_id res chain seq x y z
N VAL A 1 15.40 -18.98 -3.49
CA VAL A 1 15.76 -17.76 -4.25
C VAL A 1 16.06 -16.67 -3.25
N ASP A 2 17.26 -16.16 -3.24
CA ASP A 2 17.65 -15.05 -2.40
C ASP A 2 17.04 -13.77 -2.95
N HIS A 3 16.01 -13.24 -2.30
CA HIS A 3 15.31 -12.03 -2.72
C HIS A 3 16.22 -10.78 -2.73
N ASN A 4 17.37 -10.85 -2.11
CA ASN A 4 18.35 -9.75 -2.11
C ASN A 4 19.19 -9.69 -3.39
N ASN A 5 19.07 -10.66 -4.29
CA ASN A 5 19.91 -10.81 -5.47
C ASN A 5 19.15 -10.85 -6.81
N ILE A 6 17.99 -10.21 -6.87
CA ILE A 6 17.16 -10.16 -8.08
C ILE A 6 17.92 -9.62 -9.31
N TYR A 7 18.94 -8.78 -9.08
CA TYR A 7 19.74 -8.16 -10.17
C TYR A 7 21.01 -8.95 -10.53
N SER A 8 21.33 -10.01 -9.79
CA SER A 8 22.54 -10.81 -10.01
C SER A 8 22.24 -12.28 -10.37
N VAL A 9 21.00 -12.57 -10.74
CA VAL A 9 20.64 -13.90 -11.24
C VAL A 9 21.39 -14.13 -12.57
N PRO A 10 22.26 -15.15 -12.67
CA PRO A 10 22.96 -15.44 -13.91
C PRO A 10 21.96 -15.70 -15.04
N ARG A 11 22.33 -15.34 -16.28
CA ARG A 11 21.48 -15.62 -17.47
C ARG A 11 21.15 -17.10 -17.62
N ASP A 12 22.09 -17.94 -17.22
CA ASP A 12 21.97 -19.40 -17.23
C ASP A 12 20.86 -19.89 -16.28
N TYR A 13 20.63 -19.19 -15.17
CA TYR A 13 19.55 -19.53 -14.24
C TYR A 13 18.16 -19.23 -14.84
N GLU A 14 18.04 -18.17 -15.61
CA GLU A 14 16.79 -17.87 -16.33
C GLU A 14 16.51 -18.91 -17.43
N SER A 15 17.56 -19.38 -18.13
CA SER A 15 17.41 -20.43 -19.12
C SER A 15 17.07 -21.79 -18.50
N GLU A 16 17.66 -22.12 -17.34
CA GLU A 16 17.31 -23.32 -16.59
C GLU A 16 15.87 -23.28 -16.06
N LEU A 17 15.39 -22.13 -15.59
CA LEU A 17 14.00 -21.98 -15.14
C LEU A 17 12.99 -22.08 -16.30
N VAL A 18 13.41 -21.69 -17.51
CA VAL A 18 12.57 -21.80 -18.73
C VAL A 18 12.63 -23.22 -19.29
N GLU A 19 13.76 -23.93 -19.09
CA GLU A 19 13.95 -25.32 -19.53
C GLU A 19 13.42 -26.36 -18.55
N GLU A 20 13.29 -26.03 -17.26
CA GLU A 20 12.38 -26.77 -16.39
C GLU A 20 10.98 -26.62 -16.97
N LYS A 21 10.62 -27.53 -17.84
CA LYS A 21 9.25 -27.67 -18.35
C LYS A 21 8.35 -27.67 -17.14
N GLY A 22 7.83 -26.49 -16.83
CA GLY A 22 6.79 -26.36 -15.84
C GLY A 22 5.78 -27.45 -16.13
N GLU A 23 5.31 -28.12 -15.13
CA GLU A 23 4.18 -29.03 -15.24
C GLU A 23 3.17 -28.35 -16.18
N GLU A 24 2.67 -29.07 -17.17
CA GLU A 24 1.67 -28.55 -18.09
C GLU A 24 0.63 -27.77 -17.28
N PRO A 25 0.19 -26.59 -17.75
CA PRO A 25 -0.73 -25.78 -16.99
C PRO A 25 -1.85 -26.68 -16.49
N VAL A 26 -1.96 -26.87 -15.20
CA VAL A 26 -3.03 -27.69 -14.63
C VAL A 26 -4.32 -27.06 -15.11
N GLU A 27 -4.98 -27.70 -16.07
CA GLU A 27 -6.33 -27.30 -16.44
C GLU A 27 -7.15 -27.30 -15.16
N ILE A 28 -7.45 -26.12 -14.67
CA ILE A 28 -8.39 -25.96 -13.57
C ILE A 28 -9.72 -26.45 -14.15
N LYS A 29 -10.00 -27.74 -13.95
CA LYS A 29 -11.29 -28.33 -14.33
C LYS A 29 -12.34 -27.46 -13.67
N LYS A 30 -13.04 -26.66 -14.45
CA LYS A 30 -14.25 -25.97 -13.99
C LYS A 30 -15.13 -27.05 -13.41
N SER A 31 -15.50 -26.94 -12.13
CA SER A 31 -16.37 -27.91 -11.51
C SER A 31 -17.62 -28.06 -12.40
N GLU A 32 -17.95 -29.25 -12.80
CA GLU A 32 -19.08 -29.55 -13.72
C GLU A 32 -20.42 -29.22 -13.09
N LYS A 33 -20.47 -28.99 -11.80
CA LYS A 33 -21.61 -28.48 -11.06
C LYS A 33 -21.41 -26.99 -10.88
N GLY A 34 -22.08 -26.20 -11.69
CA GLY A 34 -22.03 -24.74 -11.72
C GLY A 34 -22.52 -24.03 -10.46
N GLU A 35 -22.11 -24.49 -9.29
CA GLU A 35 -22.27 -23.75 -8.05
C GLU A 35 -21.37 -22.52 -8.10
N LYS A 36 -21.97 -21.36 -8.30
CA LYS A 36 -21.29 -20.09 -8.22
C LYS A 36 -20.75 -19.93 -6.80
N ILE A 37 -19.43 -20.00 -6.64
CA ILE A 37 -18.80 -19.67 -5.36
C ILE A 37 -19.15 -18.23 -5.04
N GLN A 38 -19.84 -18.00 -3.94
CA GLN A 38 -20.21 -16.69 -3.46
C GLN A 38 -19.38 -16.35 -2.22
N PHE A 39 -19.03 -15.09 -2.08
CA PHE A 39 -18.38 -14.57 -0.87
C PHE A 39 -18.94 -13.19 -0.52
N LEU A 40 -18.85 -12.82 0.75
CA LEU A 40 -19.21 -11.50 1.21
C LEU A 40 -18.05 -10.54 0.96
N GLY A 41 -18.34 -9.38 0.38
CA GLY A 41 -17.34 -8.38 0.08
C GLY A 41 -17.84 -6.95 0.25
N TYR A 42 -16.91 -6.03 0.31
CA TYR A 42 -17.15 -4.60 0.45
C TYR A 42 -17.18 -3.94 -0.93
N ARG A 43 -18.34 -3.51 -1.38
CA ARG A 43 -18.47 -2.78 -2.65
C ARG A 43 -17.92 -1.36 -2.50
N ARG A 44 -17.08 -0.94 -3.45
CA ARG A 44 -16.54 0.42 -3.54
C ARG A 44 -17.36 1.26 -4.52
N SER A 45 -17.24 2.59 -4.43
CA SER A 45 -17.93 3.53 -5.32
C SER A 45 -17.60 3.33 -6.81
N ASP A 46 -16.38 2.88 -7.09
CA ASP A 46 -15.91 2.56 -8.45
C ASP A 46 -16.39 1.19 -8.98
N GLY A 47 -17.25 0.50 -8.24
CA GLY A 47 -17.82 -0.80 -8.60
C GLY A 47 -16.94 -2.01 -8.26
N ARG A 48 -15.68 -1.82 -7.87
CA ARG A 48 -14.81 -2.91 -7.41
C ARG A 48 -15.26 -3.45 -6.05
N VAL A 49 -14.85 -4.68 -5.74
CA VAL A 49 -15.21 -5.35 -4.49
C VAL A 49 -13.94 -5.77 -3.77
N GLY A 50 -13.83 -5.39 -2.50
CA GLY A 50 -12.79 -5.86 -1.60
C GLY A 50 -13.29 -6.99 -0.70
N ILE A 51 -12.44 -7.95 -0.39
CA ILE A 51 -12.70 -9.00 0.61
C ILE A 51 -12.19 -8.62 2.00
N ARG A 52 -11.60 -7.43 2.11
CA ARG A 52 -11.11 -6.82 3.35
C ARG A 52 -11.55 -5.36 3.42
N ASN A 53 -11.49 -4.79 4.61
CA ASN A 53 -11.85 -3.39 4.87
C ASN A 53 -10.79 -2.72 5.74
N HIS A 54 -9.53 -2.73 5.28
CA HIS A 54 -8.41 -2.22 6.06
C HIS A 54 -8.34 -0.69 6.07
N VAL A 55 -7.86 -0.15 7.18
CA VAL A 55 -7.30 1.21 7.22
C VAL A 55 -5.81 1.12 6.88
N LEU A 56 -5.41 1.74 5.77
CA LEU A 56 -4.02 1.74 5.33
C LEU A 56 -3.26 2.90 5.97
N ILE A 57 -2.20 2.59 6.70
CA ILE A 57 -1.24 3.59 7.18
C ILE A 57 -0.10 3.65 6.16
N LEU A 58 -0.06 4.75 5.42
CA LEU A 58 0.75 4.91 4.22
C LEU A 58 1.90 5.88 4.49
N PRO A 59 3.17 5.45 4.51
CA PRO A 59 4.29 6.38 4.57
C PRO A 59 4.48 7.08 3.22
N ALA A 60 4.67 8.40 3.23
CA ALA A 60 5.00 9.17 2.04
C ALA A 60 6.49 9.09 1.69
N CYS A 61 7.32 8.71 2.64
CA CYS A 61 8.77 8.52 2.49
C CYS A 61 9.30 7.53 3.53
N ALA A 62 10.54 7.09 3.36
CA ALA A 62 11.23 6.16 4.25
C ALA A 62 11.16 6.59 5.73
N CYS A 63 11.34 7.88 6.01
CA CYS A 63 11.29 8.43 7.36
C CYS A 63 9.92 8.27 8.06
N GLY A 64 8.84 8.14 7.29
CA GLY A 64 7.49 7.88 7.82
C GLY A 64 7.19 6.41 8.08
N SER A 65 8.01 5.47 7.59
CA SER A 65 7.71 4.04 7.61
C SER A 65 7.59 3.47 9.02
N GLU A 66 8.51 3.81 9.92
CA GLU A 66 8.46 3.31 11.29
C GLU A 66 7.27 3.88 12.07
N SER A 67 6.99 5.17 11.91
CA SER A 67 5.78 5.79 12.49
C SER A 67 4.51 5.11 11.98
N SER A 68 4.46 4.80 10.68
CA SER A 68 3.32 4.09 10.07
C SER A 68 3.15 2.68 10.65
N ARG A 69 4.25 1.96 10.87
CA ARG A 69 4.24 0.63 11.50
C ARG A 69 3.70 0.70 12.92
N ILE A 70 4.17 1.67 13.71
CA ILE A 70 3.73 1.86 15.10
C ILE A 70 2.23 2.18 15.15
N VAL A 71 1.74 3.08 14.29
CA VAL A 71 0.31 3.42 14.23
C VAL A 71 -0.52 2.18 13.87
N ALA A 72 -0.12 1.44 12.85
CA ALA A 72 -0.85 0.25 12.41
C ALA A 72 -0.92 -0.82 13.52
N SER A 73 0.16 -1.00 14.30
CA SER A 73 0.18 -1.97 15.40
C SER A 73 -0.78 -1.63 16.55
N GLN A 74 -1.23 -0.38 16.65
CA GLN A 74 -2.12 0.09 17.73
C GLN A 74 -3.62 0.09 17.36
N VAL A 75 -3.93 -0.22 16.11
CA VAL A 75 -5.31 -0.14 15.60
C VAL A 75 -5.72 -1.45 14.94
N ARG A 76 -6.72 -2.11 15.49
CA ARG A 76 -7.25 -3.35 14.91
C ARG A 76 -7.84 -3.06 13.53
N GLY A 77 -7.44 -3.83 12.53
CA GLY A 77 -7.88 -3.64 11.14
C GLY A 77 -7.04 -2.65 10.34
N ALA A 78 -6.07 -1.97 10.98
CA ALA A 78 -5.08 -1.19 10.27
C ALA A 78 -3.94 -2.07 9.74
N VAL A 79 -3.40 -1.68 8.60
CA VAL A 79 -2.22 -2.29 7.97
C VAL A 79 -1.29 -1.18 7.50
N ASN A 80 0.00 -1.46 7.46
CA ASN A 80 0.98 -0.55 6.89
C ASN A 80 1.75 -1.21 5.75
N ILE A 81 2.39 -0.39 4.95
CA ILE A 81 3.45 -0.82 4.03
C ILE A 81 4.79 -0.23 4.49
N VAL A 82 5.88 -0.83 4.06
CA VAL A 82 7.22 -0.26 4.21
C VAL A 82 7.59 0.40 2.89
N PHE A 83 8.05 1.66 2.97
CA PHE A 83 8.47 2.43 1.81
C PHE A 83 9.84 3.04 2.08
N ASN A 84 10.85 2.62 1.31
CA ASN A 84 12.25 2.91 1.60
C ASN A 84 12.86 4.02 0.73
N THR A 85 12.04 4.74 -0.02
CA THR A 85 12.43 5.86 -0.89
C THR A 85 11.64 7.13 -0.52
N GLY A 86 11.56 8.09 -1.42
CA GLY A 86 10.78 9.31 -1.22
C GLY A 86 11.60 10.52 -0.77
N CYS A 87 12.91 10.34 -0.55
CA CYS A 87 13.86 11.43 -0.29
C CYS A 87 14.85 11.53 -1.43
N SER A 88 15.02 12.72 -2.01
CA SER A 88 15.97 12.98 -3.11
C SER A 88 15.76 12.09 -4.33
N ASP A 89 14.54 11.66 -4.57
CA ASP A 89 14.19 10.86 -5.75
C ASP A 89 14.35 11.71 -7.02
N VAL A 90 14.90 11.10 -8.07
CA VAL A 90 14.91 11.70 -9.41
C VAL A 90 13.51 11.59 -10.05
N ALA A 91 13.24 12.44 -11.06
CA ALA A 91 11.90 12.63 -11.62
C ALA A 91 11.15 11.33 -11.96
N ASP A 92 11.82 10.38 -12.64
CA ASP A 92 11.19 9.11 -13.04
C ASP A 92 10.87 8.23 -11.84
N ASN A 93 11.77 8.15 -10.86
CA ASN A 93 11.52 7.42 -9.61
C ASN A 93 10.40 8.07 -8.81
N THR A 94 10.33 9.40 -8.78
CA THR A 94 9.25 10.14 -8.13
C THR A 94 7.89 9.78 -8.72
N ALA A 95 7.78 9.75 -10.05
CA ALA A 95 6.54 9.39 -10.74
C ALA A 95 6.13 7.94 -10.44
N MET A 96 7.09 7.02 -10.43
CA MET A 96 6.85 5.61 -10.11
C MET A 96 6.42 5.45 -8.65
N SER A 97 7.12 6.08 -7.70
CA SER A 97 6.78 6.09 -6.28
C SER A 97 5.35 6.58 -6.03
N GLN A 98 4.98 7.69 -6.65
CA GLN A 98 3.60 8.20 -6.58
C GLN A 98 2.58 7.22 -7.12
N LYS A 99 2.86 6.56 -8.26
CA LYS A 99 1.98 5.56 -8.86
C LYS A 99 1.78 4.37 -7.94
N ILE A 100 2.85 3.89 -7.31
CA ILE A 100 2.82 2.77 -6.36
C ILE A 100 1.98 3.15 -5.13
N LEU A 101 2.29 4.27 -4.48
CA LEU A 101 1.60 4.72 -3.26
C LEU A 101 0.10 4.99 -3.51
N THR A 102 -0.24 5.63 -4.64
CA THR A 102 -1.64 5.80 -5.05
C THR A 102 -2.33 4.47 -5.34
N GLY A 103 -1.63 3.53 -5.97
CA GLY A 103 -2.15 2.17 -6.24
C GLY A 103 -2.52 1.43 -4.96
N PHE A 104 -1.68 1.48 -3.93
CA PHE A 104 -2.01 0.91 -2.62
C PHE A 104 -3.24 1.57 -1.99
N ALA A 105 -3.31 2.90 -2.01
CA ALA A 105 -4.45 3.64 -1.48
C ALA A 105 -5.77 3.32 -2.20
N CYS A 106 -5.71 3.15 -3.52
CA CYS A 106 -6.87 2.81 -4.35
C CYS A 106 -7.25 1.33 -4.34
N ASN A 107 -6.52 0.46 -3.63
CA ASN A 107 -6.83 -0.97 -3.56
C ASN A 107 -8.24 -1.21 -2.98
N PRO A 108 -9.08 -2.07 -3.57
CA PRO A 108 -10.45 -2.30 -3.08
C PRO A 108 -10.51 -2.89 -1.66
N ASN A 109 -9.45 -3.52 -1.17
CA ASN A 109 -9.36 -4.01 0.21
C ASN A 109 -9.08 -2.91 1.25
N VAL A 110 -8.81 -1.68 0.81
CA VAL A 110 -8.61 -0.51 1.66
C VAL A 110 -9.89 0.30 1.74
N TYR A 111 -10.32 0.59 2.97
CA TYR A 111 -11.45 1.47 3.25
C TYR A 111 -11.04 2.93 3.33
N GLY A 112 -9.99 3.22 4.12
CA GLY A 112 -9.50 4.56 4.36
C GLY A 112 -7.97 4.61 4.48
N VAL A 113 -7.39 5.80 4.36
CA VAL A 113 -5.93 5.98 4.30
C VAL A 113 -5.49 7.06 5.28
N VAL A 114 -4.47 6.74 6.08
CA VAL A 114 -3.74 7.69 6.92
C VAL A 114 -2.32 7.82 6.37
N ILE A 115 -1.97 8.96 5.82
CA ILE A 115 -0.65 9.22 5.24
C ILE A 115 0.26 9.85 6.30
N ILE A 116 1.48 9.36 6.42
CA ILE A 116 2.52 9.93 7.29
C ILE A 116 3.73 10.31 6.45
N GLY A 117 3.99 11.62 6.36
CA GLY A 117 5.19 12.20 5.75
C GLY A 117 6.15 12.77 6.79
N LEU A 118 7.34 13.16 6.37
CA LEU A 118 8.30 13.85 7.21
C LEU A 118 8.09 15.38 7.14
N GLY A 119 7.99 15.94 5.94
CA GLY A 119 7.89 17.36 5.63
C GLY A 119 8.95 17.88 4.68
N CYS A 120 9.96 17.05 4.33
CA CYS A 120 10.97 17.34 3.32
C CYS A 120 11.10 16.25 2.24
N GLU A 121 10.13 15.37 2.17
CA GLU A 121 10.05 14.35 1.13
C GLU A 121 9.82 14.99 -0.25
N THR A 122 10.28 14.29 -1.30
CA THR A 122 10.18 14.77 -2.70
C THR A 122 8.71 14.97 -3.12
N VAL A 123 7.81 14.11 -2.64
CA VAL A 123 6.37 14.26 -2.83
C VAL A 123 5.72 14.47 -1.48
N GLY A 124 5.39 15.70 -1.16
CA GLY A 124 4.77 16.07 0.10
C GLY A 124 3.48 15.27 0.40
N HIS A 125 3.31 14.86 1.65
CA HIS A 125 2.15 14.08 2.10
C HIS A 125 0.79 14.72 1.71
N LYS A 126 0.72 16.06 1.65
CA LYS A 126 -0.48 16.79 1.21
C LYS A 126 -0.74 16.60 -0.29
N GLN A 127 0.31 16.68 -1.12
CA GLN A 127 0.19 16.44 -2.55
C GLN A 127 -0.24 15.00 -2.84
N LEU A 128 0.33 14.05 -2.11
CA LEU A 128 -0.05 12.63 -2.22
C LEU A 128 -1.53 12.44 -1.83
N ARG A 129 -1.99 13.06 -0.75
CA ARG A 129 -3.40 13.05 -0.34
C ARG A 129 -4.30 13.57 -1.43
N GLU A 130 -4.02 14.76 -1.97
CA GLU A 130 -4.82 15.37 -3.05
C GLU A 130 -4.87 14.48 -4.29
N LYS A 131 -3.76 13.85 -4.64
CA LYS A 131 -3.69 12.93 -5.78
C LYS A 131 -4.57 11.69 -5.56
N ILE A 132 -4.53 11.11 -4.37
CA ILE A 132 -5.37 9.97 -4.01
C ILE A 132 -6.86 10.36 -4.02
N GLN A 133 -7.21 11.51 -3.44
CA GLN A 133 -8.59 12.01 -3.39
C GLN A 133 -9.20 12.30 -4.77
N LYS A 134 -8.37 12.58 -5.79
CA LYS A 134 -8.82 12.68 -7.19
C LYS A 134 -9.14 11.33 -7.83
N MET A 135 -8.65 10.23 -7.25
CA MET A 135 -8.77 8.88 -7.81
C MET A 135 -9.78 8.00 -7.08
N THR A 136 -10.18 8.38 -5.87
CA THR A 136 -11.09 7.59 -5.04
C THR A 136 -11.84 8.46 -4.04
N ASP A 137 -13.07 8.06 -3.70
CA ASP A 137 -13.92 8.72 -2.68
C ASP A 137 -13.62 8.26 -1.25
N LYS A 138 -12.60 7.43 -1.07
CA LYS A 138 -12.22 6.93 0.25
C LYS A 138 -11.78 8.06 1.17
N PRO A 139 -12.04 7.97 2.47
CA PRO A 139 -11.52 8.94 3.43
C PRO A 139 -9.98 8.87 3.48
N VAL A 140 -9.34 10.04 3.30
CA VAL A 140 -7.88 10.18 3.31
C VAL A 140 -7.49 11.34 4.20
N VAL A 141 -6.67 11.07 5.20
CA VAL A 141 -6.05 12.08 6.06
C VAL A 141 -4.53 12.02 5.96
N SER A 142 -3.85 13.11 6.27
CA SER A 142 -2.39 13.14 6.18
C SER A 142 -1.76 13.97 7.30
N PHE A 143 -0.60 13.54 7.78
CA PHE A 143 0.17 14.16 8.84
C PHE A 143 1.64 14.28 8.42
N GLY A 144 2.26 15.43 8.70
CA GLY A 144 3.68 15.68 8.50
C GLY A 144 4.41 15.70 9.85
N ILE A 145 5.42 14.86 10.04
CA ILE A 145 6.14 14.73 11.32
C ILE A 145 6.68 16.10 11.80
N GLN A 146 7.24 16.89 10.89
CA GLN A 146 7.76 18.22 11.22
C GLN A 146 6.63 19.20 11.56
N GLU A 147 5.52 19.17 10.83
CA GLU A 147 4.37 20.05 11.04
C GLU A 147 3.66 19.76 12.37
N GLU A 148 3.58 18.49 12.75
CA GLU A 148 2.91 18.06 13.97
C GLU A 148 3.75 18.25 15.24
N GLY A 149 5.00 18.66 15.09
CA GLY A 149 5.92 18.89 16.21
C GLY A 149 6.63 17.63 16.70
N GLY A 150 6.87 16.69 15.79
CA GLY A 150 7.70 15.52 16.00
C GLY A 150 6.97 14.19 15.95
N THR A 151 7.75 13.13 15.94
CA THR A 151 7.31 11.74 15.70
C THR A 151 6.21 11.28 16.68
N LEU A 152 6.38 11.52 17.98
CA LEU A 152 5.43 11.05 19.00
C LEU A 152 4.05 11.71 18.87
N LYS A 153 4.02 13.01 18.62
CA LYS A 153 2.76 13.74 18.40
C LYS A 153 2.07 13.30 17.13
N THR A 154 2.84 13.03 16.09
CA THR A 154 2.31 12.50 14.82
C THR A 154 1.71 11.12 15.02
N ILE A 155 2.40 10.21 15.72
CA ILE A 155 1.89 8.87 16.02
C ILE A 155 0.57 8.97 16.80
N GLU A 156 0.50 9.83 17.83
CA GLU A 156 -0.73 10.03 18.61
C GLU A 156 -1.91 10.46 17.73
N LYS A 157 -1.73 11.52 16.94
CA LYS A 157 -2.78 12.05 16.07
C LYS A 157 -3.18 11.06 14.97
N ALA A 158 -2.21 10.43 14.34
CA ALA A 158 -2.45 9.44 13.29
C ALA A 158 -3.16 8.19 13.84
N THR A 159 -2.81 7.75 15.04
CA THR A 159 -3.51 6.63 15.72
C THR A 159 -4.96 6.98 16.02
N ARG A 160 -5.25 8.21 16.47
CA ARG A 160 -6.62 8.68 16.71
C ARG A 160 -7.41 8.66 15.42
N ALA A 161 -6.88 9.27 14.35
CA ALA A 161 -7.54 9.27 13.04
C ALA A 161 -7.74 7.86 12.47
N ALA A 162 -6.77 6.97 12.63
CA ALA A 162 -6.89 5.58 12.20
C ALA A 162 -7.99 4.82 12.96
N ARG A 163 -8.17 5.08 14.26
CA ARG A 163 -9.26 4.50 15.06
C ARG A 163 -10.62 5.01 14.63
N GLU A 164 -10.74 6.30 14.33
CA GLU A 164 -11.98 6.91 13.81
C GLU A 164 -12.37 6.29 12.46
N LEU A 165 -11.39 5.99 11.60
CA LEU A 165 -11.64 5.31 10.31
C LEU A 165 -11.95 3.82 10.47
N ALA A 166 -11.53 3.19 11.55
CA ALA A 166 -11.73 1.76 11.79
C ALA A 166 -13.00 1.45 12.58
N ALA A 167 -13.66 2.45 13.15
CA ALA A 167 -14.90 2.34 13.91
C ALA A 167 -16.11 2.17 13.00
#